data_3ea961851ebb92f37a901d74849181b4
#
_entry.id   3ea961851ebb92f37a901d74849181b4
#
_cell.length_a   1.000
_cell.length_b   1.000
_cell.length_c   1.000
_cell.angle_alpha   90.00
_cell.angle_beta   90.00
_cell.angle_gamma   90.00
#
_symmetry.space_group_name_H-M   'P 1'
#
loop_
_entity.id
_entity.type
_entity.pdbx_description
1 polymer ?
#
loop_
_entity_poly.entity_id
_entity_poly.type
_entity_poly.pdbx_seq_one_letter_code
_entity_poly.pdbx_strand_id
1 'polypeptide(L)'
;MLRFAAGNRDESIFTDGGAMSVARENADSHLAFGQGTHFCLGAQLARMEMQVALTGLLNRTTDWALVEGKNPLKHSPNVLLRGLTDLHISFSKTGS
;
A
#
# COMPACT_ATOMS: atom_id res chain seq x y z
N MET A 1 3.58 18.77 -12.11
CA MET A 1 3.28 18.03 -10.85
C MET A 1 3.40 16.54 -11.14
N LEU A 2 4.19 15.82 -10.33
CA LEU A 2 4.35 14.38 -10.47
C LEU A 2 3.18 13.65 -9.76
N ARG A 3 2.54 12.72 -10.46
CA ARG A 3 1.45 11.89 -9.93
C ARG A 3 1.92 10.44 -9.79
N PHE A 4 2.54 10.11 -8.66
CA PHE A 4 3.07 8.76 -8.39
C PHE A 4 2.03 7.66 -8.56
N ALA A 5 0.79 7.90 -8.11
CA ALA A 5 -0.29 6.92 -8.25
C ALA A 5 -0.67 6.64 -9.72
N ALA A 6 -0.53 7.61 -10.60
CA ALA A 6 -0.75 7.41 -12.04
C ALA A 6 0.43 6.67 -12.67
N GLY A 7 1.67 7.07 -12.34
CA GLY A 7 2.88 6.40 -12.84
C GLY A 7 2.94 4.92 -12.43
N ASN A 8 2.52 4.59 -11.20
CA ASN A 8 2.47 3.21 -10.72
C ASN A 8 1.35 2.36 -11.37
N ARG A 9 0.51 2.95 -12.21
CA ARG A 9 -0.55 2.29 -12.99
C ARG A 9 -0.38 2.46 -14.49
N ASP A 10 0.75 2.98 -14.93
CA ASP A 10 1.04 3.17 -16.35
C ASP A 10 1.19 1.80 -17.03
N GLU A 11 0.27 1.49 -17.93
CA GLU A 11 0.23 0.18 -18.62
C GLU A 11 1.38 0.00 -19.62
N SER A 12 2.05 1.07 -20.00
CA SER A 12 3.28 0.98 -20.79
C SER A 12 4.46 0.39 -20.00
N ILE A 13 4.38 0.45 -18.67
CA ILE A 13 5.40 -0.07 -17.74
C ILE A 13 4.88 -1.30 -17.00
N PHE A 14 3.63 -1.24 -16.51
CA PHE A 14 3.04 -2.29 -15.68
C PHE A 14 1.85 -2.92 -16.39
N THR A 15 2.00 -4.09 -16.95
CA THR A 15 0.89 -4.85 -17.52
C THR A 15 -0.21 -5.00 -16.47
N ASP A 16 -1.47 -4.69 -16.83
CA ASP A 16 -2.57 -4.61 -15.86
C ASP A 16 -2.28 -3.69 -14.68
N GLY A 17 -1.80 -2.48 -14.95
CA GLY A 17 -1.40 -1.51 -13.92
C GLY A 17 -2.50 -1.15 -12.91
N GLY A 18 -3.76 -1.38 -13.24
CA GLY A 18 -4.91 -1.24 -12.35
C GLY A 18 -5.10 -2.40 -11.37
N ALA A 19 -4.55 -3.57 -11.66
CA ALA A 19 -4.69 -4.76 -10.85
C ALA A 19 -3.56 -4.87 -9.81
N MET A 20 -3.90 -5.39 -8.62
CA MET A 20 -2.91 -5.75 -7.61
C MET A 20 -2.33 -7.13 -7.92
N SER A 21 -1.00 -7.21 -8.02
CA SER A 21 -0.29 -8.47 -8.23
C SER A 21 0.97 -8.52 -7.37
N VAL A 22 1.06 -9.49 -6.47
CA VAL A 22 2.24 -9.73 -5.63
C VAL A 22 3.36 -10.45 -6.38
N ALA A 23 3.05 -11.06 -7.53
CA ALA A 23 4.00 -11.78 -8.37
C ALA A 23 4.46 -10.97 -9.61
N ARG A 24 4.24 -9.67 -9.61
CA ARG A 24 4.64 -8.80 -10.71
C ARG A 24 6.17 -8.73 -10.82
N GLU A 25 6.73 -9.13 -11.96
CA GLU A 25 8.19 -9.21 -12.17
C GLU A 25 8.91 -7.87 -11.98
N ASN A 26 8.28 -6.76 -12.39
CA ASN A 26 8.83 -5.41 -12.27
C ASN A 26 8.21 -4.61 -11.11
N ALA A 27 7.78 -5.27 -10.03
CA ALA A 27 7.17 -4.63 -8.87
C ALA A 27 8.08 -3.56 -8.22
N ASP A 28 9.39 -3.73 -8.28
CA ASP A 28 10.40 -2.82 -7.76
C ASP A 28 10.54 -1.52 -8.55
N SER A 29 10.03 -1.48 -9.78
CA SER A 29 10.02 -0.27 -10.63
C SER A 29 9.01 0.80 -10.20
N HIS A 30 8.29 0.57 -9.09
CA HIS A 30 7.30 1.52 -8.59
C HIS A 30 7.92 2.85 -8.14
N LEU A 31 7.15 3.92 -8.24
CA LEU A 31 7.54 5.28 -7.86
C LEU A 31 7.08 5.70 -6.46
N ALA A 32 6.66 4.76 -5.61
CA ALA A 32 6.11 5.09 -4.29
C ALA A 32 7.13 5.80 -3.38
N PHE A 33 8.42 5.56 -3.58
CA PHE A 33 9.51 6.24 -2.87
C PHE A 33 10.23 7.30 -3.71
N GLY A 34 9.63 7.70 -4.82
CA GLY A 34 10.27 8.57 -5.79
C GLY A 34 11.35 7.85 -6.61
N GLN A 35 12.19 8.61 -7.28
CA GLN A 35 13.30 8.10 -8.09
C GLN A 35 14.38 9.16 -8.28
N GLY A 36 15.59 8.74 -8.64
CA GLY A 36 16.72 9.62 -8.92
C GLY A 36 17.33 10.20 -7.64
N THR A 37 17.87 11.43 -7.75
CA THR A 37 18.61 12.11 -6.67
C THR A 37 17.79 12.30 -5.40
N HIS A 38 16.48 12.43 -5.51
CA HIS A 38 15.55 12.61 -4.40
C HIS A 38 14.80 11.32 -4.02
N PHE A 39 15.33 10.15 -4.37
CA PHE A 39 14.79 8.88 -3.86
C PHE A 39 14.68 8.92 -2.33
N CYS A 40 13.58 8.42 -1.80
CA CYS A 40 13.28 8.49 -0.37
C CYS A 40 14.41 7.93 0.49
N LEU A 41 15.01 8.77 1.33
CA LEU A 41 16.08 8.36 2.25
C LEU A 41 15.62 7.28 3.24
N GLY A 42 14.35 7.34 3.65
CA GLY A 42 13.73 6.40 4.60
C GLY A 42 13.14 5.14 3.97
N ALA A 43 13.34 4.88 2.67
CA ALA A 43 12.70 3.75 1.98
C ALA A 43 12.99 2.40 2.63
N GLN A 44 14.22 2.16 3.05
CA GLN A 44 14.60 0.90 3.71
C GLN A 44 13.97 0.77 5.10
N LEU A 45 13.95 1.85 5.87
CA LEU A 45 13.29 1.88 7.17
C LEU A 45 11.78 1.63 7.02
N ALA A 46 11.13 2.31 6.09
CA ALA A 46 9.69 2.13 5.83
C ALA A 46 9.35 0.69 5.43
N ARG A 47 10.17 0.05 4.59
CA ARG A 47 10.00 -1.37 4.24
C ARG A 47 10.14 -2.28 5.45
N MET A 48 11.13 -2.03 6.28
CA MET A 48 11.35 -2.81 7.51
C MET A 48 10.19 -2.64 8.49
N GLU A 49 9.72 -1.43 8.73
CA GLU A 49 8.57 -1.15 9.59
C GLU A 49 7.31 -1.84 9.10
N MET A 50 7.01 -1.76 7.81
CA MET A 50 5.86 -2.47 7.21
C MET A 50 5.99 -3.98 7.37
N GLN A 51 7.17 -4.55 7.13
CA GLN A 51 7.39 -5.99 7.25
C GLN A 51 7.20 -6.46 8.69
N VAL A 52 7.78 -5.77 9.67
CA VAL A 52 7.66 -6.11 11.09
C VAL A 52 6.21 -5.96 11.56
N ALA A 53 5.56 -4.85 11.22
CA ALA A 53 4.17 -4.60 11.62
C ALA A 53 3.21 -5.63 11.02
N LEU A 54 3.29 -5.88 9.70
CA LEU A 54 2.41 -6.84 9.04
C LEU A 54 2.68 -8.28 9.51
N THR A 55 3.93 -8.68 9.66
CA THR A 55 4.28 -9.99 10.18
C THR A 55 3.74 -10.18 11.60
N GLY A 56 3.94 -9.18 12.47
CA GLY A 56 3.44 -9.21 13.84
C GLY A 56 1.92 -9.27 13.91
N LEU A 57 1.24 -8.58 13.03
CA LEU A 57 -0.21 -8.55 12.96
C LEU A 57 -0.77 -9.89 12.42
N LEU A 58 -0.25 -10.38 11.29
CA LEU A 58 -0.69 -11.63 10.67
C LEU A 58 -0.45 -12.86 11.56
N ASN A 59 0.63 -12.86 12.34
CA ASN A 59 0.92 -13.96 13.27
C ASN A 59 -0.02 -14.00 14.50
N ARG A 60 -0.72 -12.91 14.78
CA ARG A 60 -1.58 -12.76 15.96
C ARG A 60 -3.05 -12.65 15.63
N THR A 61 -3.41 -12.57 14.37
CA THR A 61 -4.78 -12.33 13.95
C THR A 61 -5.14 -13.12 12.70
N THR A 62 -6.43 -13.48 12.61
CA THR A 62 -7.04 -14.19 11.48
C THR A 62 -8.37 -13.52 11.09
N ASP A 63 -9.04 -14.06 10.09
CA ASP A 63 -10.42 -13.68 9.70
C ASP A 63 -10.57 -12.19 9.40
N TRP A 64 -9.65 -11.66 8.64
CA TRP A 64 -9.64 -10.24 8.26
C TRP A 64 -10.76 -9.93 7.28
N ALA A 65 -11.57 -8.94 7.62
CA ALA A 65 -12.64 -8.46 6.75
C ALA A 65 -12.81 -6.94 6.84
N LEU A 66 -13.30 -6.34 5.80
CA LEU A 66 -13.76 -4.95 5.83
C LEU A 66 -15.07 -4.88 6.63
N VAL A 67 -15.18 -3.92 7.54
CA VAL A 67 -16.42 -3.70 8.30
C VAL A 67 -17.46 -3.11 7.36
N GLU A 68 -18.55 -3.85 7.15
CA GLU A 68 -19.65 -3.44 6.27
C GLU A 68 -20.24 -2.09 6.70
N GLY A 69 -20.52 -1.23 5.74
CA GLY A 69 -21.13 0.09 5.95
C GLY A 69 -20.21 1.16 6.58
N LYS A 70 -18.98 0.81 6.98
CA LYS A 70 -18.05 1.75 7.61
C LYS A 70 -16.90 2.23 6.72
N ASN A 71 -16.80 1.72 5.51
CA ASN A 71 -15.71 2.01 4.59
C ASN A 71 -16.18 2.75 3.34
N PRO A 72 -16.45 4.06 3.39
CA PRO A 72 -16.82 4.84 2.20
C PRO A 72 -15.66 5.00 1.22
N LEU A 73 -14.47 4.52 1.55
CA LEU A 73 -13.23 4.58 0.76
C LEU A 73 -12.90 6.00 0.28
N LYS A 74 -13.16 6.98 1.12
CA LYS A 74 -12.82 8.39 0.85
C LYS A 74 -11.31 8.60 0.93
N HIS A 75 -10.80 9.40 0.02
CA HIS A 75 -9.40 9.78 0.02
C HIS A 75 -9.21 11.11 0.74
N SER A 76 -8.08 11.22 1.44
CA SER A 76 -7.63 12.49 2.01
C SER A 76 -7.46 13.53 0.89
N PRO A 77 -7.89 14.79 1.10
CA PRO A 77 -7.70 15.86 0.13
C PRO A 77 -6.22 16.26 0.05
N ASN A 78 -5.45 15.51 -0.73
CA ASN A 78 -4.04 15.75 -0.94
C ASN A 78 -3.74 15.63 -2.44
N VAL A 79 -3.03 16.63 -2.98
CA VAL A 79 -2.72 16.70 -4.42
C VAL A 79 -1.55 15.78 -4.83
N LEU A 80 -0.72 15.36 -3.88
CA LEU A 80 0.48 14.55 -4.14
C LEU A 80 0.29 13.09 -3.74
N LEU A 81 -0.36 12.84 -2.60
CA LEU A 81 -0.52 11.52 -2.03
C LEU A 81 -1.99 11.08 -2.07
N ARG A 82 -2.21 9.84 -2.46
CA ARG A 82 -3.53 9.23 -2.49
C ARG A 82 -3.64 8.23 -1.34
N GLY A 83 -4.06 8.71 -0.18
CA GLY A 83 -4.31 7.89 1.00
C GLY A 83 -5.79 7.88 1.36
N LEU A 84 -6.27 6.78 1.94
CA LEU A 84 -7.61 6.72 2.55
C LEU A 84 -7.61 7.55 3.84
N THR A 85 -8.74 8.18 4.16
CA THR A 85 -8.93 8.85 5.45
C THR A 85 -9.06 7.84 6.57
N ASP A 86 -9.82 6.76 6.32
CA ASP A 86 -10.10 5.71 7.29
C ASP A 86 -10.22 4.36 6.56
N LEU A 87 -9.85 3.30 7.26
CA LEU A 87 -10.09 1.92 6.85
C LEU A 87 -10.46 1.09 8.07
N HIS A 88 -11.74 0.73 8.17
CA HIS A 88 -12.23 -0.09 9.28
C HIS A 88 -12.17 -1.58 8.89
N ILE A 89 -11.38 -2.32 9.64
CA ILE A 89 -11.22 -3.75 9.48
C ILE A 89 -11.64 -4.48 10.76
N SER A 90 -12.17 -5.67 10.62
CA SER A 90 -12.37 -6.61 11.70
C SER A 90 -11.41 -7.79 11.56
N PHE A 91 -11.06 -8.39 12.66
CA PHE A 91 -10.21 -9.58 12.71
C PHE A 91 -10.45 -10.36 14.01
N SER A 92 -10.09 -11.64 14.00
CA SER A 92 -10.04 -12.49 15.20
C SER A 92 -8.61 -12.54 15.73
N LYS A 93 -8.45 -12.62 17.05
CA LYS A 93 -7.13 -12.93 17.62
C LYS A 93 -6.86 -14.42 17.46
N THR A 94 -5.69 -14.79 16.99
CA THR A 94 -5.21 -16.17 17.12
C THR A 94 -5.14 -16.51 18.61
N GLY A 95 -5.74 -17.61 19.02
CA GLY A 95 -5.71 -18.08 20.40
C GLY A 95 -4.28 -18.15 20.93
N SER A 96 -4.08 -17.67 22.12
CA SER A 96 -2.83 -17.81 22.87
C SER A 96 -2.59 -19.26 23.26
#